data_042dc7e63dc21346e2a441b333cdabcb
#
_entry.id   042dc7e63dc21346e2a441b333cdabcb
#
_cell.length_a   1.000
_cell.length_b   1.000
_cell.length_c   1.000
_cell.angle_alpha   90.00
_cell.angle_beta   90.00
_cell.angle_gamma   90.00
#
_symmetry.space_group_name_H-M   'P 1'
#
loop_
_entity.id
_entity.type
_entity.pdbx_description
1 polymer ?
#
loop_
_entity_poly.entity_id
_entity_poly.type
_entity_poly.pdbx_seq_one_letter_code
_entity_poly.pdbx_strand_id
1 'polypeptide(L)'
;LFRSPLKFMYTSNIPVILIAALMANIQLWGRLLESWGKPLLGTFQNGIAASGLVKWVDSPSIVLSLINKTMTSEMVLQAIVYSFLLIAGSAFFSVLWVKTANMSAESQAKQILSSGMQIPGFRRDPRVLESILNRYIPGLTVMGGALVGLLAAFADLLGALSRGTGILLAVMIVYKLYEDISREHAMDLHPALRKMMGGDK
;
A
#
# COMPACT_ATOMS: atom_id res chain seq x y z
N LEU A 1 14.28 28.23 4.60
CA LEU A 1 14.15 26.91 5.26
C LEU A 1 13.55 25.92 4.26
N PHE A 2 14.41 25.17 3.58
CA PHE A 2 13.95 24.04 2.77
C PHE A 2 13.47 22.94 3.73
N ARG A 3 12.16 22.83 3.91
CA ARG A 3 11.52 21.68 4.55
C ARG A 3 11.22 20.68 3.46
N SER A 4 11.96 19.58 3.37
CA SER A 4 11.50 18.42 2.58
C SER A 4 10.43 17.71 3.40
N PRO A 5 9.13 17.79 3.03
CA PRO A 5 8.09 17.08 3.76
C PRO A 5 8.28 15.57 3.52
N LEU A 6 8.56 14.83 4.58
CA LEU A 6 8.43 13.37 4.51
C LEU A 6 6.95 13.06 4.25
N LYS A 7 6.66 12.46 3.11
CA LYS A 7 5.27 12.09 2.78
C LYS A 7 4.79 11.03 3.76
N PHE A 8 3.62 11.23 4.36
CA PHE A 8 3.02 10.27 5.29
C PHE A 8 2.79 8.90 4.63
N MET A 9 2.40 8.89 3.34
CA MET A 9 2.29 7.68 2.54
C MET A 9 3.63 7.35 1.84
N TYR A 10 4.63 7.00 2.66
CA TYR A 10 6.00 6.76 2.19
C TYR A 10 6.10 5.57 1.23
N THR A 11 5.29 4.54 1.44
CA THR A 11 5.41 3.25 0.72
C THR A 11 4.47 3.11 -0.47
N SER A 12 3.66 4.12 -0.81
CA SER A 12 2.73 3.98 -1.95
C SER A 12 1.71 2.82 -1.77
N ASN A 13 1.01 2.41 -2.84
CA ASN A 13 -0.01 1.35 -2.83
C ASN A 13 0.54 -0.05 -3.08
N ILE A 14 1.81 -0.15 -3.47
CA ILE A 14 2.42 -1.41 -3.89
C ILE A 14 2.27 -2.51 -2.83
N PRO A 15 2.48 -2.26 -1.54
CA PRO A 15 2.28 -3.26 -0.50
C PRO A 15 0.88 -3.87 -0.47
N VAL A 16 -0.15 -3.05 -0.66
CA VAL A 16 -1.55 -3.53 -0.69
C VAL A 16 -1.83 -4.38 -1.93
N ILE A 17 -1.26 -4.00 -3.08
CA ILE A 17 -1.39 -4.78 -4.31
C ILE A 17 -0.73 -6.15 -4.13
N LEU A 18 0.43 -6.21 -3.49
CA LEU A 18 1.16 -7.46 -3.25
C LEU A 18 0.37 -8.40 -2.33
N ILE A 19 -0.19 -7.90 -1.23
CA ILE A 19 -1.00 -8.75 -0.35
C ILE A 19 -2.30 -9.18 -1.02
N ALA A 20 -2.96 -8.31 -1.78
CA ALA A 20 -4.17 -8.66 -2.52
C ALA A 20 -3.88 -9.73 -3.59
N ALA A 21 -2.76 -9.63 -4.30
CA ALA A 21 -2.32 -10.64 -5.25
C ALA A 21 -2.01 -11.98 -4.54
N LEU A 22 -1.37 -11.96 -3.37
CA LEU A 22 -1.12 -13.15 -2.57
C LEU A 22 -2.44 -13.84 -2.17
N MET A 23 -3.39 -13.07 -1.66
CA MET A 23 -4.73 -13.58 -1.30
C MET A 23 -5.46 -14.19 -2.50
N ALA A 24 -5.42 -13.52 -3.66
CA ALA A 24 -6.01 -14.04 -4.89
C ALA A 24 -5.33 -15.34 -5.36
N ASN A 25 -4.02 -15.46 -5.22
CA ASN A 25 -3.29 -16.69 -5.53
C ASN A 25 -3.69 -17.83 -4.59
N ILE A 26 -3.86 -17.58 -3.29
CA ILE A 26 -4.34 -18.60 -2.34
C ILE A 26 -5.73 -19.11 -2.75
N GLN A 27 -6.63 -18.21 -3.17
CA GLN A 27 -7.95 -18.60 -3.68
C GLN A 27 -7.84 -19.43 -4.95
N LEU A 28 -6.95 -19.06 -5.89
CA LEU A 28 -6.72 -19.81 -7.12
C LEU A 28 -6.21 -21.22 -6.82
N TRP A 29 -5.20 -21.36 -5.98
CA TRP A 29 -4.68 -22.65 -5.54
C TRP A 29 -5.74 -23.49 -4.82
N GLY A 30 -6.59 -22.86 -4.00
CA GLY A 30 -7.72 -23.54 -3.36
C GLY A 30 -8.68 -24.17 -4.37
N ARG A 31 -9.05 -23.44 -5.44
CA ARG A 31 -9.89 -23.95 -6.52
C ARG A 31 -9.24 -25.07 -7.31
N LEU A 32 -7.93 -24.95 -7.60
CA LEU A 32 -7.19 -25.99 -8.32
C LEU A 32 -7.10 -27.28 -7.49
N LEU A 33 -6.80 -27.18 -6.20
CA LEU A 33 -6.72 -28.35 -5.31
C LEU A 33 -8.06 -29.04 -5.14
N GLU A 34 -9.17 -28.28 -5.08
CA GLU A 34 -10.51 -28.84 -5.06
C GLU A 34 -10.83 -29.58 -6.38
N SER A 35 -10.49 -29.03 -7.53
CA SER A 35 -10.69 -29.68 -8.84
C SER A 35 -9.88 -30.98 -8.98
N TRP A 36 -8.77 -31.10 -8.26
CA TRP A 36 -7.96 -32.33 -8.19
C TRP A 36 -8.44 -33.32 -7.13
N GLY A 37 -9.58 -33.04 -6.48
CA GLY A 37 -10.20 -33.94 -5.49
C GLY A 37 -9.50 -33.95 -4.12
N LYS A 38 -8.62 -32.95 -3.84
CA LYS A 38 -7.92 -32.79 -2.55
C LYS A 38 -8.19 -31.39 -1.98
N PRO A 39 -9.30 -31.14 -1.31
CA PRO A 39 -9.67 -29.83 -0.78
C PRO A 39 -8.86 -29.48 0.49
N LEU A 40 -7.53 -29.38 0.39
CA LEU A 40 -6.65 -29.07 1.52
C LEU A 40 -6.81 -27.62 2.03
N LEU A 41 -7.11 -26.68 1.15
CA LEU A 41 -7.23 -25.25 1.50
C LEU A 41 -8.68 -24.83 1.78
N GLY A 42 -9.66 -25.64 1.41
CA GLY A 42 -11.08 -25.40 1.60
C GLY A 42 -11.93 -25.85 0.43
N THR A 43 -13.24 -25.73 0.57
CA THR A 43 -14.22 -26.10 -0.46
C THR A 43 -14.93 -24.84 -0.98
N PHE A 44 -15.34 -24.88 -2.24
CA PHE A 44 -16.13 -23.83 -2.87
C PHE A 44 -17.55 -24.34 -3.16
N GLN A 45 -18.56 -23.52 -2.87
CA GLN A 45 -19.93 -23.75 -3.26
C GLN A 45 -20.41 -22.60 -4.13
N ASN A 46 -20.87 -22.88 -5.33
CA ASN A 46 -21.29 -21.85 -6.31
C ASN A 46 -20.23 -20.77 -6.59
N GLY A 47 -18.95 -21.15 -6.54
CA GLY A 47 -17.84 -20.22 -6.77
C GLY A 47 -17.44 -19.36 -5.57
N ILE A 48 -18.14 -19.49 -4.44
CA ILE A 48 -17.84 -18.78 -3.18
C ILE A 48 -17.14 -19.76 -2.23
N ALA A 49 -16.13 -19.27 -1.51
CA ALA A 49 -15.41 -20.07 -0.52
C ALA A 49 -16.33 -20.43 0.65
N ALA A 50 -16.64 -21.73 0.79
CA ALA A 50 -17.54 -22.22 1.83
C ALA A 50 -16.84 -22.63 3.12
N SER A 51 -15.60 -23.16 3.02
CA SER A 51 -14.86 -23.64 4.19
C SER A 51 -13.35 -23.50 4.02
N GLY A 52 -12.61 -23.68 5.12
CA GLY A 52 -11.14 -23.70 5.14
C GLY A 52 -10.48 -22.33 5.11
N LEU A 53 -9.17 -22.33 4.81
CA LEU A 53 -8.37 -21.09 4.74
C LEU A 53 -8.88 -20.11 3.69
N VAL A 54 -9.40 -20.63 2.57
CA VAL A 54 -9.91 -19.80 1.48
C VAL A 54 -11.09 -18.94 1.92
N LYS A 55 -11.96 -19.44 2.82
CA LYS A 55 -13.06 -18.66 3.39
C LYS A 55 -12.56 -17.42 4.14
N TRP A 56 -11.47 -17.54 4.90
CA TRP A 56 -10.92 -16.43 5.69
C TRP A 56 -10.15 -15.38 4.86
N VAL A 57 -9.70 -15.79 3.69
CA VAL A 57 -8.99 -14.93 2.74
C VAL A 57 -9.94 -14.25 1.74
N ASP A 58 -11.20 -14.70 1.68
CA ASP A 58 -12.21 -14.10 0.82
C ASP A 58 -12.94 -12.95 1.51
N SER A 59 -13.18 -11.87 0.76
CA SER A 59 -13.83 -10.66 1.28
C SER A 59 -15.36 -10.88 1.32
N PRO A 60 -15.99 -10.88 2.51
CA PRO A 60 -17.43 -10.93 2.58
C PRO A 60 -18.04 -9.58 2.20
N SER A 61 -19.05 -9.57 1.32
CA SER A 61 -19.82 -8.37 0.99
C SER A 61 -20.81 -8.04 2.11
N ILE A 62 -20.38 -7.27 3.12
CA ILE A 62 -21.19 -6.93 4.30
C ILE A 62 -22.43 -6.12 3.91
N VAL A 63 -22.26 -5.14 3.03
CA VAL A 63 -23.37 -4.25 2.63
C VAL A 63 -24.47 -5.03 1.92
N LEU A 64 -24.09 -5.93 1.01
CA LEU A 64 -25.08 -6.77 0.31
C LEU A 64 -25.82 -7.70 1.29
N SER A 65 -25.08 -8.29 2.24
CA SER A 65 -25.67 -9.16 3.27
C SER A 65 -26.57 -8.38 4.24
N LEU A 66 -26.27 -7.13 4.52
CA LEU A 66 -27.10 -6.25 5.33
C LEU A 66 -28.42 -5.91 4.62
N ILE A 67 -28.34 -5.55 3.33
CA ILE A 67 -29.52 -5.25 2.50
C ILE A 67 -30.44 -6.48 2.41
N ASN A 68 -29.86 -7.66 2.19
CA ASN A 68 -30.59 -8.92 2.07
C ASN A 68 -31.01 -9.52 3.42
N LYS A 69 -30.70 -8.87 4.54
CA LYS A 69 -30.97 -9.36 5.92
C LYS A 69 -30.45 -10.78 6.18
N THR A 70 -29.34 -11.16 5.53
CA THR A 70 -28.68 -12.48 5.66
C THR A 70 -27.42 -12.41 6.53
N MET A 71 -27.28 -11.38 7.38
CA MET A 71 -26.13 -11.26 8.26
C MET A 71 -26.05 -12.40 9.27
N THR A 72 -24.92 -13.12 9.24
CA THR A 72 -24.60 -14.17 10.20
C THR A 72 -23.39 -13.73 11.02
N SER A 73 -23.32 -14.15 12.29
CA SER A 73 -22.16 -13.86 13.17
C SER A 73 -20.82 -14.33 12.57
N GLU A 74 -20.86 -15.44 11.82
CA GLU A 74 -19.69 -15.94 11.09
C GLU A 74 -19.19 -14.96 10.02
N MET A 75 -20.06 -14.24 9.32
CA MET A 75 -19.66 -13.24 8.32
C MET A 75 -18.94 -12.04 8.96
N VAL A 76 -19.38 -11.64 10.15
CA VAL A 76 -18.73 -10.56 10.91
C VAL A 76 -17.33 -11.00 11.34
N LEU A 77 -17.19 -12.22 11.84
CA LEU A 77 -15.90 -12.78 12.23
C LEU A 77 -14.97 -12.89 11.02
N GLN A 78 -15.48 -13.37 9.88
CA GLN A 78 -14.75 -13.45 8.63
C GLN A 78 -14.26 -12.07 8.17
N ALA A 79 -15.09 -11.03 8.26
CA ALA A 79 -14.72 -9.67 7.90
C ALA A 79 -13.59 -9.12 8.78
N ILE A 80 -13.64 -9.40 10.09
CA ILE A 80 -12.60 -8.99 11.03
C ILE A 80 -11.27 -9.67 10.70
N VAL A 81 -11.28 -10.99 10.49
CA VAL A 81 -10.07 -11.75 10.16
C VAL A 81 -9.50 -11.32 8.81
N TYR A 82 -10.35 -11.14 7.80
CA TYR A 82 -9.94 -10.63 6.49
C TYR A 82 -9.27 -9.26 6.59
N SER A 83 -9.90 -8.32 7.30
CA SER A 83 -9.35 -6.97 7.51
C SER A 83 -8.00 -7.02 8.24
N PHE A 84 -7.90 -7.85 9.28
CA PHE A 84 -6.65 -8.02 10.01
C PHE A 84 -5.54 -8.57 9.12
N LEU A 85 -5.82 -9.61 8.32
CA LEU A 85 -4.87 -10.20 7.39
C LEU A 85 -4.39 -9.16 6.35
N LEU A 86 -5.31 -8.36 5.83
CA LEU A 86 -4.99 -7.36 4.82
C LEU A 86 -4.17 -6.21 5.40
N ILE A 87 -4.49 -5.73 6.60
CA ILE A 87 -3.74 -4.67 7.30
C ILE A 87 -2.34 -5.18 7.69
N ALA A 88 -2.26 -6.33 8.34
CA ALA A 88 -0.99 -6.90 8.79
C ALA A 88 -0.09 -7.27 7.60
N GLY A 89 -0.67 -7.87 6.56
CA GLY A 89 0.05 -8.20 5.33
C GLY A 89 0.54 -6.96 4.58
N SER A 90 -0.28 -5.91 4.49
CA SER A 90 0.10 -4.64 3.89
C SER A 90 1.27 -3.98 4.65
N ALA A 91 1.22 -3.97 5.98
CA ALA A 91 2.31 -3.46 6.81
C ALA A 91 3.60 -4.27 6.62
N PHE A 92 3.50 -5.61 6.56
CA PHE A 92 4.64 -6.50 6.31
C PHE A 92 5.26 -6.25 4.93
N PHE A 93 4.46 -6.24 3.86
CA PHE A 93 4.95 -5.96 2.51
C PHE A 93 5.48 -4.53 2.36
N SER A 94 4.98 -3.58 3.14
CA SER A 94 5.50 -2.22 3.20
C SER A 94 6.96 -2.18 3.67
N VAL A 95 7.29 -2.93 4.72
CA VAL A 95 8.67 -3.05 5.22
C VAL A 95 9.59 -3.71 4.18
N LEU A 96 9.11 -4.79 3.54
CA LEU A 96 9.87 -5.45 2.48
C LEU A 96 10.11 -4.52 1.30
N TRP A 97 9.07 -3.78 0.88
CA TRP A 97 9.16 -2.86 -0.25
C TRP A 97 10.17 -1.74 -0.02
N VAL A 98 10.18 -1.13 1.17
CA VAL A 98 11.15 -0.07 1.50
C VAL A 98 12.59 -0.57 1.40
N LYS A 99 12.84 -1.82 1.80
CA LYS A 99 14.17 -2.43 1.70
C LYS A 99 14.58 -2.72 0.26
N THR A 100 13.65 -3.22 -0.56
CA THR A 100 13.94 -3.63 -1.96
C THR A 100 13.95 -2.45 -2.93
N ALA A 101 13.14 -1.42 -2.69
CA ALA A 101 13.03 -0.23 -3.55
C ALA A 101 14.10 0.84 -3.29
N ASN A 102 15.17 0.52 -2.56
CA ASN A 102 16.21 1.50 -2.17
C ASN A 102 15.67 2.74 -1.44
N MET A 103 14.56 2.59 -0.72
CA MET A 103 13.94 3.63 0.10
C MET A 103 14.36 3.55 1.56
N SER A 104 15.40 2.77 1.89
CA SER A 104 15.96 2.66 3.24
C SER A 104 16.60 3.98 3.69
N ALA A 105 16.76 4.15 4.99
CA ALA A 105 17.36 5.36 5.58
C ALA A 105 18.76 5.64 5.01
N GLU A 106 19.56 4.60 4.81
CA GLU A 106 20.89 4.71 4.23
C GLU A 106 20.85 5.22 2.78
N SER A 107 19.98 4.63 1.94
CA SER A 107 19.83 5.02 0.53
C SER A 107 19.33 6.45 0.41
N GLN A 108 18.37 6.85 1.24
CA GLN A 108 17.82 8.20 1.28
C GLN A 108 18.86 9.21 1.78
N ALA A 109 19.65 8.86 2.79
CA ALA A 109 20.72 9.72 3.27
C ALA A 109 21.76 10.00 2.17
N LYS A 110 22.19 8.96 1.44
CA LYS A 110 23.10 9.09 0.31
C LYS A 110 22.53 9.98 -0.80
N GLN A 111 21.25 9.80 -1.13
CA GLN A 111 20.56 10.57 -2.16
C GLN A 111 20.42 12.05 -1.80
N ILE A 112 20.08 12.36 -0.54
CA ILE A 112 19.98 13.73 -0.03
C ILE A 112 21.36 14.42 -0.08
N LEU A 113 22.42 13.74 0.33
CA LEU A 113 23.77 14.28 0.30
C LEU A 113 24.30 14.48 -1.11
N SER A 114 23.98 13.57 -2.03
CA SER A 114 24.39 13.67 -3.45
C SER A 114 23.69 14.84 -4.17
N SER A 115 22.46 15.19 -3.76
CA SER A 115 21.72 16.34 -4.30
C SER A 115 22.21 17.70 -3.77
N GLY A 116 23.28 17.72 -2.96
CA GLY A 116 23.86 18.96 -2.43
C GLY A 116 23.07 19.60 -1.28
N MET A 117 21.99 18.98 -0.82
CA MET A 117 21.22 19.47 0.33
C MET A 117 22.01 19.27 1.62
N GLN A 118 22.05 20.32 2.46
CA GLN A 118 22.73 20.29 3.77
C GLN A 118 21.73 20.61 4.88
N ILE A 119 21.86 19.90 6.00
CA ILE A 119 21.12 20.25 7.22
C ILE A 119 21.88 21.38 7.92
N PRO A 120 21.24 22.54 8.16
CA PRO A 120 21.86 23.63 8.89
C PRO A 120 22.33 23.16 10.27
N GLY A 121 23.63 23.41 10.59
CA GLY A 121 24.21 23.03 11.90
C GLY A 121 24.92 21.68 11.96
N PHE A 122 24.79 20.82 10.94
CA PHE A 122 25.53 19.55 10.87
C PHE A 122 26.49 19.58 9.67
N ARG A 123 27.75 19.20 9.92
CA ARG A 123 28.70 18.94 8.84
C ARG A 123 28.16 17.74 7.99
N ARG A 124 28.64 17.63 6.73
CA ARG A 124 28.27 16.56 5.77
C ARG A 124 28.58 15.15 6.28
N ASP A 125 28.09 14.78 7.46
CA ASP A 125 28.25 13.43 7.99
C ASP A 125 27.03 12.60 7.63
N PRO A 126 27.18 11.62 6.71
CA PRO A 126 26.08 10.74 6.29
C PRO A 126 25.49 9.95 7.47
N ARG A 127 26.28 9.64 8.49
CA ARG A 127 25.87 8.83 9.63
C ARG A 127 24.82 9.53 10.50
N VAL A 128 24.94 10.84 10.66
CA VAL A 128 23.97 11.63 11.46
C VAL A 128 22.63 11.67 10.75
N LEU A 129 22.63 11.93 9.42
CA LEU A 129 21.42 11.96 8.62
C LEU A 129 20.74 10.57 8.57
N GLU A 130 21.52 9.52 8.39
CA GLU A 130 21.06 8.13 8.43
C GLU A 130 20.42 7.80 9.79
N SER A 131 21.04 8.18 10.90
CA SER A 131 20.51 7.95 12.25
C SER A 131 19.15 8.64 12.45
N ILE A 132 19.01 9.88 11.97
CA ILE A 132 17.74 10.62 12.03
C ILE A 132 16.67 9.92 11.18
N LEU A 133 16.99 9.58 9.93
CA LEU A 133 16.05 8.92 9.03
C LEU A 133 15.66 7.52 9.53
N ASN A 134 16.60 6.78 10.12
CA ASN A 134 16.36 5.44 10.65
C ASN A 134 15.41 5.44 11.86
N ARG A 135 15.26 6.58 12.52
CA ARG A 135 14.27 6.75 13.60
C ARG A 135 12.83 6.93 13.08
N TYR A 136 12.65 7.56 11.92
CA TYR A 136 11.32 7.93 11.40
C TYR A 136 10.83 7.00 10.29
N ILE A 137 11.69 6.56 9.37
CA ILE A 137 11.29 5.77 8.20
C ILE A 137 10.60 4.45 8.58
N PRO A 138 11.08 3.62 9.54
CA PRO A 138 10.41 2.37 9.87
C PRO A 138 8.99 2.60 10.42
N GLY A 139 8.81 3.60 11.30
CA GLY A 139 7.51 3.95 11.85
C GLY A 139 6.53 4.40 10.77
N LEU A 140 6.95 5.31 9.90
CA LEU A 140 6.13 5.79 8.77
C LEU A 140 5.80 4.68 7.78
N THR A 141 6.73 3.75 7.55
CA THR A 141 6.54 2.61 6.66
C THR A 141 5.43 1.69 7.16
N VAL A 142 5.49 1.29 8.43
CA VAL A 142 4.50 0.39 9.03
C VAL A 142 3.13 1.08 9.14
N MET A 143 3.11 2.33 9.63
CA MET A 143 1.86 3.10 9.76
C MET A 143 1.22 3.38 8.40
N GLY A 144 2.00 3.79 7.41
CA GLY A 144 1.52 4.03 6.05
C GLY A 144 0.96 2.76 5.42
N GLY A 145 1.69 1.63 5.51
CA GLY A 145 1.23 0.35 5.01
C GLY A 145 -0.05 -0.14 5.70
N ALA A 146 -0.12 -0.02 7.03
CA ALA A 146 -1.30 -0.40 7.78
C ALA A 146 -2.52 0.47 7.42
N LEU A 147 -2.34 1.78 7.28
CA LEU A 147 -3.41 2.71 6.94
C LEU A 147 -3.97 2.45 5.54
N VAL A 148 -3.10 2.23 4.55
CA VAL A 148 -3.52 1.89 3.19
C VAL A 148 -4.22 0.52 3.17
N GLY A 149 -3.73 -0.46 3.92
CA GLY A 149 -4.38 -1.76 4.11
C GLY A 149 -5.76 -1.65 4.76
N LEU A 150 -5.91 -0.78 5.75
CA LEU A 150 -7.19 -0.50 6.39
C LEU A 150 -8.19 0.13 5.42
N LEU A 151 -7.77 1.13 4.64
CA LEU A 151 -8.62 1.74 3.61
C LEU A 151 -9.08 0.73 2.56
N ALA A 152 -8.16 -0.15 2.12
CA ALA A 152 -8.48 -1.21 1.18
C ALA A 152 -9.48 -2.21 1.77
N ALA A 153 -9.30 -2.62 3.04
CA ALA A 153 -10.22 -3.52 3.74
C ALA A 153 -11.63 -2.91 3.83
N PHE A 154 -11.75 -1.64 4.21
CA PHE A 154 -13.04 -0.95 4.24
C PHE A 154 -13.70 -0.92 2.86
N ALA A 155 -12.95 -0.59 1.81
CA ALA A 155 -13.49 -0.55 0.46
C ALA A 155 -13.97 -1.93 -0.03
N ASP A 156 -13.24 -3.01 0.31
CA ASP A 156 -13.63 -4.38 -0.02
C ASP A 156 -14.90 -4.81 0.74
N LEU A 157 -15.01 -4.51 2.03
CA LEU A 157 -16.16 -4.84 2.87
C LEU A 157 -17.43 -4.08 2.48
N LEU A 158 -17.28 -2.86 1.96
CA LEU A 158 -18.40 -2.07 1.43
C LEU A 158 -18.98 -2.66 0.13
N GLY A 159 -18.37 -3.72 -0.42
CA GLY A 159 -18.89 -4.42 -1.59
C GLY A 159 -18.77 -3.57 -2.86
N ALA A 160 -17.71 -2.80 -2.99
CA ALA A 160 -17.42 -2.07 -4.21
C ALA A 160 -17.40 -3.04 -5.41
N LEU A 161 -18.03 -2.64 -6.51
CA LEU A 161 -18.15 -3.43 -7.76
C LEU A 161 -16.81 -3.94 -8.31
N SER A 162 -15.73 -3.23 -8.02
CA SER A 162 -14.35 -3.71 -8.16
C SER A 162 -13.77 -3.89 -6.74
N ARG A 163 -12.90 -4.87 -6.55
CA ARG A 163 -12.19 -5.04 -5.27
C ARG A 163 -11.61 -3.68 -4.84
N GLY A 164 -11.71 -3.32 -3.56
CA GLY A 164 -11.31 -2.02 -3.04
C GLY A 164 -9.88 -1.64 -3.39
N THR A 165 -9.01 -2.62 -3.56
CA THR A 165 -7.67 -2.46 -4.12
C THR A 165 -7.68 -1.82 -5.52
N GLY A 166 -8.64 -2.14 -6.38
CA GLY A 166 -8.78 -1.53 -7.71
C GLY A 166 -9.18 -0.07 -7.65
N ILE A 167 -10.14 0.28 -6.79
CA ILE A 167 -10.56 1.67 -6.57
C ILE A 167 -9.40 2.49 -5.99
N LEU A 168 -8.71 1.95 -5.00
CA LEU A 168 -7.58 2.60 -4.36
C LEU A 168 -6.46 2.89 -5.37
N LEU A 169 -6.19 1.92 -6.25
CA LEU A 169 -5.20 2.07 -7.32
C LEU A 169 -5.63 3.16 -8.33
N ALA A 170 -6.90 3.18 -8.75
CA ALA A 170 -7.43 4.20 -9.65
C ALA A 170 -7.31 5.60 -9.04
N VAL A 171 -7.72 5.78 -7.79
CA VAL A 171 -7.64 7.06 -7.07
C VAL A 171 -6.19 7.54 -6.97
N MET A 172 -5.24 6.63 -6.69
CA MET A 172 -3.83 7.01 -6.56
C MET A 172 -3.17 7.32 -7.91
N ILE A 173 -3.56 6.64 -8.98
CA ILE A 173 -3.10 6.99 -10.33
C ILE A 173 -3.56 8.40 -10.69
N VAL A 174 -4.84 8.71 -10.46
CA VAL A 174 -5.40 10.04 -10.71
C VAL A 174 -4.71 11.09 -9.84
N TYR A 175 -4.49 10.80 -8.54
CA TYR A 175 -3.80 11.71 -7.65
C TYR A 175 -2.36 11.98 -8.09
N LYS A 176 -1.64 10.92 -8.48
CA LYS A 176 -0.26 11.04 -8.98
C LYS A 176 -0.20 11.85 -10.27
N LEU A 177 -1.10 11.58 -11.19
CA LEU A 177 -1.22 12.35 -12.43
C LEU A 177 -1.49 13.84 -12.14
N TYR A 178 -2.39 14.13 -11.21
CA TYR A 178 -2.65 15.51 -10.78
C TYR A 178 -1.40 16.16 -10.16
N GLU A 179 -0.66 15.44 -9.31
CA GLU A 179 0.59 15.93 -8.71
C GLU A 179 1.65 16.23 -9.79
N ASP A 180 1.80 15.34 -10.77
CA ASP A 180 2.78 15.51 -11.86
C ASP A 180 2.40 16.69 -12.76
N ILE A 181 1.13 16.83 -13.16
CA ILE A 181 0.65 17.99 -13.93
C ILE A 181 0.82 19.29 -13.14
N SER A 182 0.51 19.28 -11.85
CA SER A 182 0.67 20.45 -10.99
C SER A 182 2.14 20.89 -10.88
N ARG A 183 3.07 19.94 -10.86
CA ARG A 183 4.51 20.23 -10.87
C ARG A 183 4.98 20.83 -12.20
N GLU A 184 4.53 20.27 -13.32
CA GLU A 184 4.86 20.82 -14.65
C GLU A 184 4.32 22.24 -14.83
N HIS A 185 3.07 22.52 -14.44
CA HIS A 185 2.51 23.86 -14.48
C HIS A 185 3.26 24.85 -13.57
N ALA A 186 3.70 24.40 -12.38
CA ALA A 186 4.49 25.26 -11.49
C ALA A 186 5.86 25.59 -12.08
N MET A 187 6.47 24.69 -12.86
CA MET A 187 7.73 24.92 -13.55
C MET A 187 7.57 25.86 -14.76
N ASP A 188 6.45 25.77 -15.47
CA ASP A 188 6.15 26.65 -16.62
C ASP A 188 5.81 28.09 -16.20
N LEU A 189 5.19 28.26 -15.04
CA LEU A 189 4.83 29.59 -14.51
C LEU A 189 6.03 30.39 -13.95
N HIS A 190 7.15 29.72 -13.63
CA HIS A 190 8.36 30.38 -13.13
C HIS A 190 9.60 30.08 -14.00
N PRO A 191 9.83 30.87 -15.08
CA PRO A 191 10.99 30.71 -15.96
C PRO A 191 12.34 30.79 -15.22
N ALA A 192 12.37 31.48 -14.07
CA ALA A 192 13.54 31.55 -13.22
C ALA A 192 13.92 30.21 -12.57
N LEU A 193 12.94 29.35 -12.27
CA LEU A 193 13.16 28.02 -11.72
C LEU A 193 13.71 27.05 -12.79
N ARG A 194 13.32 27.23 -14.04
CA ARG A 194 13.84 26.46 -15.18
C ARG A 194 15.34 26.67 -15.38
N LYS A 195 15.82 27.91 -15.24
CA LYS A 195 17.24 28.24 -15.31
C LYS A 195 18.06 27.67 -14.13
N MET A 196 17.47 27.59 -12.93
CA MET A 196 18.15 27.03 -11.76
C MET A 196 18.25 25.49 -11.78
N MET A 197 17.40 24.81 -12.53
CA MET A 197 17.38 23.33 -12.62
C MET A 197 18.11 22.77 -13.84
N GLY A 198 18.91 23.58 -14.56
CA GLY A 198 19.83 23.10 -15.59
C GLY A 198 19.23 22.91 -16.97
N GLY A 199 18.17 23.61 -17.30
CA GLY A 199 17.55 23.60 -18.63
C GLY A 199 18.16 24.63 -19.58
N ASP A 200 19.46 24.54 -19.85
CA ASP A 200 20.08 25.14 -21.04
C ASP A 200 20.97 24.08 -21.69
N LYS A 201 20.42 23.44 -22.70
CA LYS A 201 21.13 22.95 -23.87
C LYS A 201 20.29 23.25 -25.10
#